data_f0ebd41d3b9438c1ecee878c5da63536
#
_entry.id   f0ebd41d3b9438c1ecee878c5da63536
#
_cell.length_a   1.000
_cell.length_b   1.000
_cell.length_c   1.000
_cell.angle_alpha   90.00
_cell.angle_beta   90.00
_cell.angle_gamma   90.00
#
_symmetry.space_group_name_H-M   'P 1'
#
loop_
_entity.id
_entity.type
_entity.pdbx_description
1 polymer ?
#
loop_
_entity_poly.entity_id
_entity_poly.type
_entity_poly.pdbx_seq_one_letter_code
_entity_poly.pdbx_strand_id
1 'polypeptide(L)'
;MSDMSLQDFGNATSQKSRNRKGNNAVAAPTSSKEEEKEKSNSTTLVQWANCGVNAYKPVSFTFPKLESGVYSVSVSQYHGLMFTQNTICVDDLLRFPDSLSEKILGEITTFWGKGKKFKEHGFLHRRGYLLHGPAGSGKTCLVQQIIANIVKDDGLVFLCNTHPSVFNDGLSLFRKIEPHRPVVCLFEDIDAIIDEHGEDEILTLLDGENQIDRVLNIATTNYPEKLDKRLVARPRRFDRVIKIGMPSKDVRRVYFNKKLKVSPAELEKWLEGTDGYSFAACAELVISVCCFEKPFEEAVVVLNEMMNNKVSSADYNEKMGFKGGMQ
;
A
#
# COMPACT_ATOMS: atom_id res chain seq x y z
N MET A 1 31.01 -55.54 -10.86
CA MET A 1 30.00 -56.54 -11.17
C MET A 1 28.76 -55.71 -11.41
N SER A 2 28.64 -55.43 -12.60
CA SER A 2 27.78 -55.70 -13.77
C SER A 2 26.53 -54.88 -13.66
N ASP A 3 26.42 -53.76 -14.36
CA ASP A 3 26.01 -53.66 -15.79
C ASP A 3 24.74 -54.42 -16.13
N MET A 4 23.72 -53.69 -16.48
CA MET A 4 22.95 -53.98 -17.70
C MET A 4 22.05 -52.79 -18.05
N SER A 5 22.39 -52.26 -19.18
CA SER A 5 21.72 -51.32 -20.08
C SER A 5 20.64 -52.02 -20.95
N LEU A 6 20.00 -51.17 -21.74
CA LEU A 6 19.41 -51.39 -23.07
C LEU A 6 17.87 -51.37 -23.11
N GLN A 7 17.36 -50.41 -23.81
CA GLN A 7 17.22 -50.12 -25.25
C GLN A 7 16.02 -50.81 -25.93
N ASP A 8 15.29 -49.92 -26.59
CA ASP A 8 14.64 -50.00 -27.91
C ASP A 8 13.43 -50.92 -28.15
N PHE A 9 12.44 -50.23 -28.67
CA PHE A 9 11.64 -50.60 -29.86
C PHE A 9 10.67 -49.45 -30.11
N GLY A 10 10.70 -48.66 -31.16
CA GLY A 10 10.88 -48.95 -32.59
C GLY A 10 9.55 -48.76 -33.34
N ASN A 11 9.49 -47.65 -34.02
CA ASN A 11 8.78 -47.26 -35.25
C ASN A 11 7.76 -48.22 -35.91
N ALA A 12 6.68 -47.62 -36.42
CA ALA A 12 6.30 -47.62 -37.85
C ALA A 12 4.87 -47.10 -38.09
N THR A 13 4.79 -46.04 -38.84
CA THR A 13 4.38 -45.77 -40.23
C THR A 13 2.86 -45.64 -40.44
N SER A 14 2.41 -44.45 -40.80
CA SER A 14 2.12 -43.81 -42.08
C SER A 14 0.92 -44.36 -42.86
N GLN A 15 -0.03 -43.47 -43.22
CA GLN A 15 -0.50 -43.14 -44.58
C GLN A 15 -1.81 -42.35 -44.56
N LYS A 16 -1.81 -41.18 -45.07
CA LYS A 16 -2.35 -40.46 -46.25
C LYS A 16 -3.66 -40.98 -46.87
N SER A 17 -4.65 -40.05 -47.00
CA SER A 17 -5.23 -39.57 -48.29
C SER A 17 -6.51 -38.75 -48.01
N ARG A 18 -6.58 -37.56 -48.44
CA ARG A 18 -6.99 -36.87 -49.69
C ARG A 18 -8.50 -36.68 -49.88
N ASN A 19 -8.87 -35.37 -49.86
CA ASN A 19 -9.74 -34.61 -50.78
C ASN A 19 -11.25 -34.89 -50.91
N ARG A 20 -12.08 -33.86 -50.68
CA ARG A 20 -12.78 -33.10 -51.75
C ARG A 20 -13.73 -32.02 -51.19
N LYS A 21 -13.53 -30.84 -51.66
CA LYS A 21 -14.33 -29.69 -52.09
C LYS A 21 -15.88 -29.79 -52.07
N GLY A 22 -16.50 -28.66 -51.74
CA GLY A 22 -17.85 -28.27 -52.19
C GLY A 22 -18.46 -27.12 -51.37
N ASN A 23 -18.33 -25.95 -51.83
CA ASN A 23 -19.09 -24.73 -52.11
C ASN A 23 -20.38 -24.39 -51.31
N ASN A 24 -20.37 -23.14 -50.88
CA ASN A 24 -21.40 -22.07 -50.93
C ASN A 24 -22.73 -22.22 -50.18
N ALA A 25 -22.97 -21.28 -49.27
CA ALA A 25 -23.93 -20.18 -49.48
C ALA A 25 -24.04 -19.27 -48.23
N VAL A 26 -24.22 -18.01 -48.54
CA VAL A 26 -24.44 -16.82 -47.76
C VAL A 26 -25.72 -16.87 -46.93
N ALA A 27 -25.72 -16.43 -45.70
CA ALA A 27 -26.74 -15.59 -45.06
C ALA A 27 -26.23 -15.06 -43.69
N ALA A 28 -26.24 -13.75 -43.54
CA ALA A 28 -26.14 -12.99 -42.26
C ALA A 28 -27.57 -12.63 -41.76
N PRO A 29 -27.71 -11.89 -40.65
CA PRO A 29 -27.25 -12.12 -39.28
C PRO A 29 -28.45 -12.17 -38.30
N THR A 30 -28.33 -12.79 -37.16
CA THR A 30 -29.25 -12.57 -36.04
C THR A 30 -28.50 -12.56 -34.72
N SER A 31 -28.60 -11.41 -34.09
CA SER A 31 -28.51 -11.06 -32.64
C SER A 31 -27.84 -12.08 -31.70
N SER A 32 -26.64 -11.72 -31.31
CA SER A 32 -25.93 -12.23 -30.17
C SER A 32 -26.64 -11.87 -28.87
N LYS A 33 -27.14 -12.84 -28.16
CA LYS A 33 -27.34 -12.78 -26.71
C LYS A 33 -25.99 -13.16 -26.10
N GLU A 34 -25.32 -12.19 -25.51
CA GLU A 34 -24.21 -12.41 -24.59
C GLU A 34 -24.78 -13.12 -23.35
N GLU A 35 -24.60 -14.40 -23.29
CA GLU A 35 -24.67 -15.15 -22.05
C GLU A 35 -23.42 -14.80 -21.24
N GLU A 36 -23.56 -13.88 -20.28
CA GLU A 36 -22.64 -13.78 -19.15
C GLU A 36 -22.63 -15.12 -18.42
N LYS A 37 -21.62 -15.92 -18.71
CA LYS A 37 -21.26 -17.04 -17.87
C LYS A 37 -20.70 -16.49 -16.58
N GLU A 38 -21.54 -16.39 -15.55
CA GLU A 38 -21.08 -16.44 -14.18
C GLU A 38 -20.18 -17.67 -14.02
N LYS A 39 -18.87 -17.42 -14.03
CA LYS A 39 -17.91 -18.41 -13.57
C LYS A 39 -18.11 -18.55 -12.07
N SER A 40 -18.92 -19.51 -11.66
CA SER A 40 -18.87 -20.05 -10.31
C SER A 40 -17.43 -20.48 -10.07
N ASN A 41 -16.71 -19.78 -9.22
CA ASN A 41 -15.39 -20.16 -8.72
C ASN A 41 -15.52 -21.40 -7.82
N SER A 42 -15.85 -22.56 -8.40
CA SER A 42 -15.61 -23.84 -7.74
C SER A 42 -14.10 -24.07 -7.80
N THR A 43 -13.39 -23.72 -6.73
CA THR A 43 -11.96 -23.97 -6.60
C THR A 43 -11.73 -25.49 -6.61
N THR A 44 -11.38 -26.03 -7.75
CA THR A 44 -11.08 -27.46 -7.87
C THR A 44 -9.79 -27.76 -7.13
N LEU A 45 -9.85 -28.57 -6.08
CA LEU A 45 -8.68 -29.01 -5.30
C LEU A 45 -7.98 -30.14 -6.06
N VAL A 46 -6.81 -29.85 -6.63
CA VAL A 46 -6.10 -30.80 -7.54
C VAL A 46 -4.67 -31.10 -7.10
N GLN A 47 -4.17 -30.47 -6.06
CA GLN A 47 -2.82 -30.66 -5.55
C GLN A 47 -2.82 -30.89 -4.03
N TRP A 48 -1.70 -31.37 -3.51
CA TRP A 48 -1.48 -31.54 -2.09
C TRP A 48 -0.39 -30.60 -1.61
N ALA A 49 -0.64 -29.81 -0.56
CA ALA A 49 0.38 -29.09 0.18
C ALA A 49 0.76 -29.90 1.42
N ASN A 50 2.05 -30.02 1.69
CA ASN A 50 2.54 -30.61 2.93
C ASN A 50 2.35 -29.61 4.07
N CYS A 51 1.60 -29.98 5.10
CA CYS A 51 1.27 -29.13 6.26
C CYS A 51 1.97 -29.58 7.55
N GLY A 52 2.86 -30.58 7.49
CA GLY A 52 3.57 -31.10 8.66
C GLY A 52 4.13 -32.52 8.43
N VAL A 53 4.58 -33.20 9.49
CA VAL A 53 5.07 -34.56 9.40
C VAL A 53 3.90 -35.49 9.05
N ASN A 54 3.94 -36.07 7.84
CA ASN A 54 2.90 -36.94 7.29
C ASN A 54 1.48 -36.33 7.23
N ALA A 55 1.38 -34.99 7.20
CA ALA A 55 0.11 -34.26 7.10
C ALA A 55 0.04 -33.51 5.76
N TYR A 56 -1.03 -33.74 5.01
CA TYR A 56 -1.23 -33.16 3.69
C TYR A 56 -2.59 -32.49 3.59
N LYS A 57 -2.63 -31.33 2.94
CA LYS A 57 -3.86 -30.57 2.70
C LYS A 57 -4.13 -30.49 1.19
N PRO A 58 -5.36 -30.76 0.71
CA PRO A 58 -5.71 -30.55 -0.68
C PRO A 58 -5.75 -29.05 -0.99
N VAL A 59 -5.14 -28.64 -2.09
CA VAL A 59 -5.10 -27.26 -2.58
C VAL A 59 -5.32 -27.22 -4.09
N SER A 60 -5.75 -26.09 -4.61
CA SER A 60 -5.96 -25.95 -6.07
C SER A 60 -4.63 -25.86 -6.82
N PHE A 61 -3.65 -25.15 -6.29
CA PHE A 61 -2.29 -25.04 -6.84
C PHE A 61 -1.33 -24.49 -5.78
N THR A 62 -0.03 -24.59 -6.05
CA THR A 62 1.04 -24.05 -5.21
C THR A 62 2.01 -23.24 -6.08
N PHE A 63 2.63 -22.22 -5.49
CA PHE A 63 3.67 -21.43 -6.14
C PHE A 63 4.76 -21.06 -5.14
N PRO A 64 6.02 -20.91 -5.60
CA PRO A 64 7.16 -20.70 -4.70
C PRO A 64 7.33 -19.24 -4.22
N LYS A 65 6.55 -18.32 -4.75
CA LYS A 65 6.72 -16.88 -4.57
C LYS A 65 5.38 -16.17 -4.57
N LEU A 66 5.17 -15.23 -3.64
CA LEU A 66 4.00 -14.37 -3.67
C LEU A 66 4.07 -13.39 -4.86
N GLU A 67 2.94 -13.02 -5.42
CA GLU A 67 2.88 -11.91 -6.37
C GLU A 67 3.33 -10.62 -5.70
N SER A 68 3.96 -9.69 -6.46
CA SER A 68 4.34 -8.40 -5.91
C SER A 68 3.09 -7.59 -5.55
N GLY A 69 3.09 -6.97 -4.38
CA GLY A 69 1.90 -6.29 -3.89
C GLY A 69 2.00 -5.93 -2.42
N VAL A 70 0.85 -5.60 -1.87
CA VAL A 70 0.68 -5.27 -0.46
C VAL A 70 -0.11 -6.36 0.24
N TYR A 71 0.36 -6.76 1.40
CA TYR A 71 -0.19 -7.89 2.14
C TYR A 71 -0.42 -7.53 3.60
N SER A 72 -1.49 -8.08 4.16
CA SER A 72 -1.71 -8.18 5.59
C SER A 72 -1.38 -9.59 6.07
N VAL A 73 -0.87 -9.69 7.29
CA VAL A 73 -0.61 -10.96 7.96
C VAL A 73 -1.69 -11.18 9.01
N SER A 74 -2.25 -12.38 9.07
CA SER A 74 -3.27 -12.74 10.05
C SER A 74 -3.11 -14.20 10.49
N VAL A 75 -3.76 -14.57 11.59
CA VAL A 75 -3.84 -15.96 12.04
C VAL A 75 -5.28 -16.43 11.92
N SER A 76 -5.46 -17.53 11.20
CA SER A 76 -6.73 -18.23 11.11
C SER A 76 -6.70 -19.49 12.00
N GLN A 77 -7.79 -19.77 12.71
CA GLN A 77 -7.90 -20.99 13.52
C GLN A 77 -7.77 -22.27 12.69
N TYR A 78 -8.15 -22.22 11.39
CA TYR A 78 -8.15 -23.39 10.51
C TYR A 78 -6.91 -23.48 9.62
N HIS A 79 -6.22 -22.35 9.37
CA HIS A 79 -5.16 -22.28 8.35
C HIS A 79 -3.81 -21.81 8.90
N GLY A 80 -3.74 -21.43 10.20
CA GLY A 80 -2.53 -20.85 10.78
C GLY A 80 -2.26 -19.44 10.22
N LEU A 81 -0.99 -19.11 10.00
CA LEU A 81 -0.58 -17.84 9.42
C LEU A 81 -1.03 -17.72 7.95
N MET A 82 -1.70 -16.63 7.63
CA MET A 82 -2.18 -16.29 6.30
C MET A 82 -1.66 -14.93 5.84
N PHE A 83 -1.39 -14.85 4.54
CA PHE A 83 -1.00 -13.62 3.86
C PHE A 83 -2.10 -13.25 2.88
N THR A 84 -2.81 -12.15 3.18
CA THR A 84 -3.91 -11.68 2.35
C THR A 84 -3.45 -10.49 1.53
N GLN A 85 -3.54 -10.59 0.20
CA GLN A 85 -3.22 -9.49 -0.69
C GLN A 85 -4.29 -8.40 -0.60
N ASN A 86 -3.86 -7.16 -0.38
CA ASN A 86 -4.72 -5.99 -0.31
C ASN A 86 -4.71 -5.25 -1.64
N THR A 87 -5.90 -4.90 -2.14
CA THR A 87 -6.02 -4.00 -3.28
C THR A 87 -5.71 -2.59 -2.81
N ILE A 88 -4.70 -1.96 -3.39
CA ILE A 88 -4.43 -0.55 -3.15
C ILE A 88 -5.12 0.24 -4.24
N CYS A 89 -6.11 1.03 -3.86
CA CYS A 89 -6.58 2.12 -4.71
C CYS A 89 -5.53 3.23 -4.64
N VAL A 90 -4.76 3.38 -5.69
CA VAL A 90 -3.82 4.49 -5.83
C VAL A 90 -4.55 5.59 -6.56
N ASP A 91 -4.98 6.61 -5.81
CA ASP A 91 -5.37 7.87 -6.43
C ASP A 91 -4.19 8.41 -7.25
N ASP A 92 -4.46 9.27 -8.22
CA ASP A 92 -3.42 9.90 -9.04
C ASP A 92 -2.21 10.35 -8.22
N LEU A 93 -1.15 9.53 -8.17
CA LEU A 93 0.08 9.84 -7.45
C LEU A 93 0.77 11.04 -8.09
N LEU A 94 0.69 12.17 -7.42
CA LEU A 94 1.38 13.39 -7.83
C LEU A 94 2.83 13.34 -7.39
N ARG A 95 3.74 13.42 -8.35
CA ARG A 95 5.15 13.67 -8.06
C ARG A 95 5.41 15.17 -8.06
N PHE A 96 6.08 15.64 -7.02
CA PHE A 96 6.46 17.03 -6.86
C PHE A 96 7.98 17.12 -7.03
N PRO A 97 8.48 17.62 -8.19
CA PRO A 97 9.90 17.80 -8.43
C PRO A 97 10.56 18.64 -7.32
N ASP A 98 11.82 18.33 -7.00
CA ASP A 98 12.63 19.02 -5.97
C ASP A 98 12.00 19.04 -4.57
N SER A 99 11.00 18.21 -4.33
CA SER A 99 10.35 18.09 -3.03
C SER A 99 11.15 17.21 -2.06
N LEU A 100 10.86 17.36 -0.76
CA LEU A 100 11.38 16.45 0.26
C LEU A 100 11.03 14.98 -0.06
N SER A 101 9.84 14.74 -0.62
CA SER A 101 9.38 13.40 -1.02
C SER A 101 10.30 12.77 -2.06
N GLU A 102 10.73 13.53 -3.07
CA GLU A 102 11.63 13.03 -4.10
C GLU A 102 13.02 12.68 -3.56
N LYS A 103 13.54 13.49 -2.63
CA LYS A 103 14.79 13.18 -1.93
C LYS A 103 14.69 11.88 -1.14
N ILE A 104 13.60 11.66 -0.42
CA ILE A 104 13.36 10.43 0.34
C ILE A 104 13.26 9.22 -0.60
N LEU A 105 12.53 9.33 -1.70
CA LEU A 105 12.45 8.26 -2.71
C LEU A 105 13.82 7.93 -3.31
N GLY A 106 14.65 8.93 -3.58
CA GLY A 106 16.03 8.77 -4.05
C GLY A 106 16.92 8.08 -3.01
N GLU A 107 16.81 8.44 -1.72
CA GLU A 107 17.52 7.76 -0.63
C GLU A 107 17.12 6.28 -0.53
N ILE A 108 15.82 5.98 -0.61
CA ILE A 108 15.30 4.60 -0.57
C ILE A 108 15.79 3.79 -1.77
N THR A 109 15.75 4.35 -2.97
CA THR A 109 16.28 3.71 -4.18
C THR A 109 17.78 3.41 -4.02
N THR A 110 18.53 4.38 -3.50
CA THR A 110 19.96 4.20 -3.20
C THR A 110 20.19 3.10 -2.16
N PHE A 111 19.38 3.05 -1.10
CA PHE A 111 19.46 2.00 -0.08
C PHE A 111 19.33 0.61 -0.71
N TRP A 112 18.33 0.35 -1.54
CA TRP A 112 18.15 -0.96 -2.18
C TRP A 112 19.37 -1.40 -3.00
N GLY A 113 20.08 -0.47 -3.64
CA GLY A 113 21.29 -0.73 -4.39
C GLY A 113 22.54 -1.04 -3.53
N LYS A 114 22.50 -0.86 -2.21
CA LYS A 114 23.70 -0.97 -1.33
C LYS A 114 23.82 -2.29 -0.57
N GLY A 115 22.99 -3.29 -0.83
CA GLY A 115 22.96 -4.55 -0.08
C GLY A 115 24.31 -5.25 0.06
N LYS A 116 25.15 -5.24 -0.99
CA LYS A 116 26.52 -5.79 -0.92
C LYS A 116 27.38 -5.09 0.13
N LYS A 117 27.32 -3.75 0.18
CA LYS A 117 28.10 -2.96 1.15
C LYS A 117 27.68 -3.23 2.58
N PHE A 118 26.37 -3.37 2.84
CA PHE A 118 25.88 -3.76 4.16
C PHE A 118 26.48 -5.09 4.60
N LYS A 119 26.48 -6.09 3.71
CA LYS A 119 27.05 -7.42 3.98
C LYS A 119 28.58 -7.36 4.19
N GLU A 120 29.31 -6.60 3.40
CA GLU A 120 30.76 -6.40 3.52
C GLU A 120 31.15 -5.84 4.90
N HIS A 121 30.31 -5.00 5.49
CA HIS A 121 30.50 -4.43 6.82
C HIS A 121 29.83 -5.23 7.94
N GLY A 122 29.28 -6.41 7.67
CA GLY A 122 28.65 -7.27 8.68
C GLY A 122 27.31 -6.75 9.21
N PHE A 123 26.63 -5.87 8.47
CA PHE A 123 25.33 -5.35 8.85
C PHE A 123 24.19 -6.00 8.07
N LEU A 124 23.05 -6.17 8.72
CA LEU A 124 21.79 -6.46 8.03
C LEU A 124 21.42 -5.28 7.12
N HIS A 125 20.96 -5.60 5.91
CA HIS A 125 20.48 -4.63 4.96
C HIS A 125 19.07 -4.17 5.34
N ARG A 126 19.00 -3.31 6.36
CA ARG A 126 17.75 -2.76 6.91
C ARG A 126 17.89 -1.27 7.17
N ARG A 127 16.75 -0.57 7.09
CA ARG A 127 16.65 0.85 7.38
C ARG A 127 15.25 1.16 7.92
N GLY A 128 15.16 2.18 8.78
CA GLY A 128 13.90 2.66 9.34
C GLY A 128 13.67 4.14 9.05
N TYR A 129 12.46 4.48 8.60
CA TYR A 129 11.98 5.84 8.38
C TYR A 129 10.73 6.10 9.21
N LEU A 130 10.76 7.14 10.03
CA LEU A 130 9.59 7.67 10.71
C LEU A 130 9.18 8.98 10.05
N LEU A 131 8.00 9.00 9.44
CA LEU A 131 7.41 10.16 8.80
C LEU A 131 6.39 10.77 9.75
N HIS A 132 6.63 11.98 10.23
CA HIS A 132 5.71 12.65 11.14
C HIS A 132 5.27 14.01 10.61
N GLY A 133 4.09 14.46 11.02
CA GLY A 133 3.54 15.75 10.61
C GLY A 133 2.04 15.80 10.70
N PRO A 134 1.43 16.97 10.50
CA PRO A 134 0.00 17.13 10.66
C PRO A 134 -0.81 16.27 9.69
N ALA A 135 -2.07 16.00 10.04
CA ALA A 135 -2.99 15.28 9.17
C ALA A 135 -3.12 15.99 7.80
N GLY A 136 -3.21 15.22 6.72
CA GLY A 136 -3.34 15.75 5.36
C GLY A 136 -2.08 16.41 4.78
N SER A 137 -0.91 16.33 5.45
CA SER A 137 0.36 16.90 4.97
C SER A 137 0.98 16.15 3.78
N GLY A 138 0.47 14.96 3.42
CA GLY A 138 0.97 14.16 2.31
C GLY A 138 1.83 12.95 2.71
N LYS A 139 1.86 12.57 4.00
CA LYS A 139 2.57 11.35 4.47
C LYS A 139 2.10 10.11 3.71
N THR A 140 0.79 9.89 3.65
CA THR A 140 0.17 8.75 2.92
C THR A 140 0.51 8.79 1.42
N CYS A 141 0.52 9.97 0.80
CA CYS A 141 0.91 10.10 -0.60
C CYS A 141 2.36 9.67 -0.84
N LEU A 142 3.29 10.05 0.04
CA LEU A 142 4.68 9.60 -0.01
C LEU A 142 4.80 8.08 0.19
N VAL A 143 4.08 7.53 1.17
CA VAL A 143 4.02 6.08 1.42
C VAL A 143 3.51 5.34 0.18
N GLN A 144 2.44 5.80 -0.45
CA GLN A 144 1.92 5.20 -1.70
C GLN A 144 2.94 5.23 -2.84
N GLN A 145 3.73 6.29 -2.97
CA GLN A 145 4.82 6.36 -3.95
C GLN A 145 5.93 5.33 -3.66
N ILE A 146 6.28 5.14 -2.39
CA ILE A 146 7.24 4.11 -1.96
C ILE A 146 6.70 2.72 -2.28
N ILE A 147 5.42 2.45 -1.97
CA ILE A 147 4.73 1.20 -2.30
C ILE A 147 4.78 0.94 -3.82
N ALA A 148 4.39 1.92 -4.63
CA ALA A 148 4.38 1.78 -6.08
C ALA A 148 5.77 1.44 -6.64
N ASN A 149 6.83 2.05 -6.10
CA ASN A 149 8.19 1.78 -6.54
C ASN A 149 8.64 0.36 -6.15
N ILE A 150 8.43 -0.06 -4.89
CA ILE A 150 8.86 -1.39 -4.43
C ILE A 150 8.10 -2.53 -5.12
N VAL A 151 6.81 -2.35 -5.36
CA VAL A 151 5.96 -3.32 -6.08
C VAL A 151 6.40 -3.44 -7.55
N LYS A 152 6.74 -2.31 -8.19
CA LYS A 152 7.29 -2.30 -9.55
C LYS A 152 8.61 -3.06 -9.65
N ASP A 153 9.43 -3.00 -8.62
CA ASP A 153 10.73 -3.67 -8.53
C ASP A 153 10.63 -5.09 -7.93
N ASP A 154 9.46 -5.73 -8.05
CA ASP A 154 9.18 -7.10 -7.59
C ASP A 154 9.32 -7.28 -6.07
N GLY A 155 9.26 -6.23 -5.28
CA GLY A 155 9.23 -6.30 -3.83
C GLY A 155 7.82 -6.45 -3.28
N LEU A 156 7.74 -6.57 -1.96
CA LEU A 156 6.49 -6.70 -1.21
C LEU A 156 6.37 -5.64 -0.14
N VAL A 157 5.14 -5.31 0.19
CA VAL A 157 4.81 -4.46 1.34
C VAL A 157 3.94 -5.25 2.30
N PHE A 158 4.31 -5.28 3.56
CA PHE A 158 3.50 -5.85 4.64
C PHE A 158 2.96 -4.74 5.53
N LEU A 159 1.64 -4.71 5.69
CA LEU A 159 0.96 -3.77 6.58
C LEU A 159 0.93 -4.36 8.00
N CYS A 160 1.44 -3.62 8.98
CA CYS A 160 1.33 -3.97 10.39
C CYS A 160 -0.03 -3.49 10.93
N ASN A 161 -1.08 -4.23 10.60
CA ASN A 161 -2.47 -4.01 11.03
C ASN A 161 -3.01 -5.17 11.88
N THR A 162 -2.12 -5.88 12.54
CA THR A 162 -2.40 -6.99 13.45
C THR A 162 -1.44 -6.90 14.64
N HIS A 163 -1.61 -7.76 15.63
CA HIS A 163 -0.70 -7.81 16.79
C HIS A 163 0.77 -7.95 16.32
N PRO A 164 1.71 -7.16 16.85
CA PRO A 164 3.10 -7.13 16.38
C PRO A 164 3.80 -8.49 16.42
N SER A 165 3.47 -9.36 17.40
CA SER A 165 4.02 -10.72 17.45
C SER A 165 3.58 -11.58 16.27
N VAL A 166 2.29 -11.53 15.87
CA VAL A 166 1.75 -12.24 14.70
C VAL A 166 2.42 -11.72 13.43
N PHE A 167 2.57 -10.41 13.33
CA PHE A 167 3.27 -9.77 12.21
C PHE A 167 4.72 -10.26 12.11
N ASN A 168 5.45 -10.30 13.22
CA ASN A 168 6.83 -10.80 13.29
C ASN A 168 6.97 -12.27 12.88
N ASP A 169 6.05 -13.12 13.34
CA ASP A 169 6.00 -14.54 12.96
C ASP A 169 5.75 -14.69 11.45
N GLY A 170 4.84 -13.88 10.89
CA GLY A 170 4.58 -13.82 9.47
C GLY A 170 5.82 -13.42 8.66
N LEU A 171 6.51 -12.36 9.06
CA LEU A 171 7.75 -11.92 8.42
C LEU A 171 8.84 -12.98 8.49
N SER A 172 8.98 -13.65 9.63
CA SER A 172 9.95 -14.73 9.84
C SER A 172 9.64 -15.93 8.95
N LEU A 173 8.37 -16.31 8.83
CA LEU A 173 7.94 -17.38 7.93
C LEU A 173 8.15 -16.99 6.46
N PHE A 174 7.75 -15.78 6.07
CA PHE A 174 7.98 -15.27 4.72
C PHE A 174 9.46 -15.32 4.36
N ARG A 175 10.35 -14.90 5.25
CA ARG A 175 11.78 -14.85 4.99
C ARG A 175 12.42 -16.24 4.85
N LYS A 176 11.83 -17.29 5.45
CA LYS A 176 12.23 -18.70 5.21
C LYS A 176 11.87 -19.16 3.81
N ILE A 177 10.78 -18.66 3.23
CA ILE A 177 10.32 -19.03 1.88
C ILE A 177 11.00 -18.17 0.82
N GLU A 178 11.06 -16.84 1.04
CA GLU A 178 11.64 -15.86 0.11
C GLU A 178 12.79 -15.08 0.77
N PRO A 179 13.99 -15.69 0.94
CA PRO A 179 15.08 -15.14 1.76
C PRO A 179 15.68 -13.83 1.24
N HIS A 180 15.56 -13.55 -0.05
CA HIS A 180 16.27 -12.43 -0.69
C HIS A 180 15.36 -11.34 -1.24
N ARG A 181 14.06 -11.50 -1.13
CA ARG A 181 13.12 -10.54 -1.71
C ARG A 181 13.06 -9.24 -0.90
N PRO A 182 13.13 -8.05 -1.52
CA PRO A 182 12.96 -6.78 -0.84
C PRO A 182 11.56 -6.66 -0.20
N VAL A 183 11.52 -6.17 1.05
CA VAL A 183 10.29 -6.02 1.81
C VAL A 183 10.23 -4.64 2.43
N VAL A 184 9.08 -4.00 2.34
CA VAL A 184 8.72 -2.82 3.14
C VAL A 184 7.73 -3.26 4.22
N CYS A 185 8.04 -2.98 5.48
CA CYS A 185 7.12 -3.10 6.61
C CYS A 185 6.53 -1.72 6.89
N LEU A 186 5.21 -1.60 6.82
CA LEU A 186 4.50 -0.34 6.96
C LEU A 186 3.69 -0.31 8.25
N PHE A 187 3.97 0.68 9.08
CA PHE A 187 3.31 0.98 10.36
C PHE A 187 2.57 2.31 10.21
N GLU A 188 1.37 2.29 9.64
CA GLU A 188 0.55 3.51 9.55
C GLU A 188 0.00 3.85 10.93
N ASP A 189 0.05 5.15 11.29
CA ASP A 189 -0.38 5.66 12.59
C ASP A 189 0.19 4.82 13.76
N ILE A 190 1.53 4.71 13.79
CA ILE A 190 2.26 3.87 14.76
C ILE A 190 1.89 4.19 16.21
N ASP A 191 1.50 5.44 16.51
CA ASP A 191 0.99 5.84 17.81
C ASP A 191 -0.29 5.06 18.19
N ALA A 192 -1.20 4.81 17.27
CA ALA A 192 -2.39 4.00 17.50
C ALA A 192 -2.05 2.51 17.73
N ILE A 193 -1.07 1.97 16.98
CA ILE A 193 -0.60 0.58 17.17
C ILE A 193 0.02 0.43 18.57
N ILE A 194 0.76 1.42 19.04
CA ILE A 194 1.38 1.45 20.37
C ILE A 194 0.30 1.57 21.46
N ASP A 195 -0.69 2.46 21.27
CA ASP A 195 -1.81 2.62 22.21
C ASP A 195 -2.60 1.30 22.36
N GLU A 196 -2.72 0.48 21.31
CA GLU A 196 -3.47 -0.78 21.32
C GLU A 196 -2.66 -1.97 21.88
N HIS A 197 -1.39 -2.09 21.50
CA HIS A 197 -0.59 -3.31 21.76
C HIS A 197 0.57 -3.09 22.73
N GLY A 198 0.88 -1.86 23.08
CA GLY A 198 2.01 -1.49 23.90
C GLY A 198 3.31 -1.24 23.12
N GLU A 199 4.13 -0.35 23.68
CA GLU A 199 5.39 0.05 23.03
C GLU A 199 6.41 -1.09 22.96
N ASP A 200 6.50 -1.93 24.01
CA ASP A 200 7.48 -3.00 24.10
C ASP A 200 7.32 -4.05 22.99
N GLU A 201 6.09 -4.26 22.49
CA GLU A 201 5.81 -5.14 21.36
C GLU A 201 6.42 -4.58 20.06
N ILE A 202 6.28 -3.28 19.83
CA ILE A 202 6.89 -2.60 18.66
C ILE A 202 8.42 -2.57 18.78
N LEU A 203 8.95 -2.35 19.99
CA LEU A 203 10.39 -2.39 20.24
C LEU A 203 10.96 -3.77 19.96
N THR A 204 10.27 -4.83 20.39
CA THR A 204 10.64 -6.23 20.13
C THR A 204 10.63 -6.53 18.62
N LEU A 205 9.63 -6.05 17.89
CA LEU A 205 9.55 -6.21 16.44
C LEU A 205 10.70 -5.50 15.71
N LEU A 206 11.07 -4.29 16.17
CA LEU A 206 12.12 -3.49 15.51
C LEU A 206 13.54 -3.95 15.90
N ASP A 207 13.78 -4.41 17.13
CA ASP A 207 15.13 -4.72 17.65
C ASP A 207 15.30 -6.18 18.12
N GLY A 208 14.22 -6.99 18.13
CA GLY A 208 14.24 -8.36 18.64
C GLY A 208 15.22 -9.29 17.93
N GLU A 209 15.36 -10.50 18.44
CA GLU A 209 16.28 -11.53 17.93
C GLU A 209 15.97 -11.98 16.49
N ASN A 210 14.71 -11.84 16.07
CA ASN A 210 14.21 -12.27 14.75
C ASN A 210 14.32 -11.20 13.67
N GLN A 211 15.39 -10.40 13.67
CA GLN A 211 15.58 -9.37 12.66
C GLN A 211 15.78 -9.98 11.27
N ILE A 212 15.02 -9.48 10.31
CA ILE A 212 15.13 -9.94 8.92
C ILE A 212 16.03 -9.01 8.10
N ASP A 213 16.70 -9.61 7.12
CA ASP A 213 17.54 -8.89 6.13
C ASP A 213 16.66 -8.34 4.98
N ARG A 214 17.16 -7.35 4.24
CA ARG A 214 16.52 -6.73 3.07
C ARG A 214 15.13 -6.15 3.39
N VAL A 215 15.06 -5.36 4.46
CA VAL A 215 13.82 -4.75 4.94
C VAL A 215 13.96 -3.24 5.09
N LEU A 216 12.90 -2.55 4.72
CA LEU A 216 12.69 -1.13 4.97
C LEU A 216 11.47 -0.97 5.88
N ASN A 217 11.67 -0.48 7.10
CA ASN A 217 10.59 -0.15 8.01
C ASN A 217 10.16 1.30 7.77
N ILE A 218 8.87 1.53 7.54
CA ILE A 218 8.30 2.86 7.39
C ILE A 218 7.18 3.01 8.40
N ALA A 219 7.27 4.03 9.24
CA ALA A 219 6.21 4.38 10.16
C ALA A 219 5.69 5.78 9.87
N THR A 220 4.39 5.98 10.10
CA THR A 220 3.76 7.31 10.05
C THR A 220 3.14 7.65 11.39
N THR A 221 3.11 8.93 11.76
CA THR A 221 2.34 9.43 12.90
C THR A 221 1.94 10.89 12.71
N ASN A 222 0.80 11.25 13.29
CA ASN A 222 0.38 12.65 13.42
C ASN A 222 0.80 13.24 14.80
N TYR A 223 1.21 12.38 15.74
CA TYR A 223 1.45 12.73 17.15
C TYR A 223 2.84 12.25 17.58
N PRO A 224 3.94 12.84 17.04
CA PRO A 224 5.30 12.41 17.38
C PRO A 224 5.62 12.53 18.87
N GLU A 225 4.93 13.40 19.59
CA GLU A 225 5.07 13.60 21.05
C GLU A 225 4.54 12.41 21.88
N LYS A 226 3.70 11.54 21.31
CA LYS A 226 3.25 10.29 21.95
C LYS A 226 4.30 9.19 21.90
N LEU A 227 5.28 9.31 21.02
CA LEU A 227 6.32 8.29 20.84
C LEU A 227 7.44 8.47 21.85
N ASP A 228 7.79 7.39 22.54
CA ASP A 228 8.92 7.38 23.48
C ASP A 228 10.25 7.67 22.76
N LYS A 229 11.17 8.30 23.49
CA LYS A 229 12.55 8.53 23.02
C LYS A 229 13.27 7.26 22.59
N ARG A 230 12.91 6.12 23.19
CA ARG A 230 13.45 4.80 22.81
C ARG A 230 13.16 4.44 21.37
N LEU A 231 12.03 4.88 20.80
CA LEU A 231 11.71 4.67 19.36
C LEU A 231 12.41 5.68 18.46
N VAL A 232 12.35 6.96 18.83
CA VAL A 232 12.70 8.08 17.92
C VAL A 232 14.19 8.44 17.98
N ALA A 233 14.85 8.25 19.13
CA ALA A 233 16.23 8.67 19.35
C ALA A 233 17.26 7.55 19.30
N ARG A 234 16.85 6.31 19.01
CA ARG A 234 17.75 5.17 18.97
C ARG A 234 18.01 4.73 17.51
N PRO A 235 19.26 4.86 17.02
CA PRO A 235 19.64 4.33 15.71
C PRO A 235 19.31 2.84 15.56
N ARG A 236 19.06 2.40 14.33
CA ARG A 236 18.67 1.03 13.94
C ARG A 236 17.19 0.67 14.18
N ARG A 237 16.38 1.54 14.81
CA ARG A 237 14.92 1.46 14.83
C ARG A 237 14.37 2.32 13.71
N PHE A 238 14.39 3.65 13.93
CA PHE A 238 14.16 4.62 12.88
C PHE A 238 15.43 5.45 12.68
N ASP A 239 16.15 5.16 11.62
CA ASP A 239 17.42 5.85 11.27
C ASP A 239 17.18 7.25 10.73
N ARG A 240 15.97 7.50 10.25
CA ARG A 240 15.52 8.78 9.71
C ARG A 240 14.18 9.16 10.31
N VAL A 241 14.15 10.27 11.04
CA VAL A 241 12.93 10.90 11.55
C VAL A 241 12.70 12.16 10.73
N ILE A 242 11.63 12.18 9.95
CA ILE A 242 11.41 13.17 8.92
C ILE A 242 10.07 13.87 9.12
N LYS A 243 10.12 15.20 9.26
CA LYS A 243 8.92 16.02 9.32
C LYS A 243 8.38 16.28 7.93
N ILE A 244 7.15 15.84 7.69
CA ILE A 244 6.38 16.16 6.48
C ILE A 244 5.46 17.34 6.81
N GLY A 245 5.82 18.50 6.33
CA GLY A 245 5.07 19.75 6.55
C GLY A 245 3.88 19.89 5.60
N MET A 246 3.13 20.99 5.78
CA MET A 246 2.11 21.38 4.82
C MET A 246 2.73 21.68 3.45
N PRO A 247 2.01 21.47 2.34
CA PRO A 247 2.52 21.71 1.00
C PRO A 247 2.88 23.21 0.81
N SER A 248 4.08 23.47 0.29
CA SER A 248 4.50 24.82 -0.07
C SER A 248 3.65 25.40 -1.20
N LYS A 249 3.74 26.70 -1.44
CA LYS A 249 3.04 27.37 -2.56
C LYS A 249 3.36 26.69 -3.90
N ASP A 250 4.63 26.31 -4.15
CA ASP A 250 5.04 25.66 -5.40
C ASP A 250 4.47 24.25 -5.54
N VAL A 251 4.43 23.50 -4.44
CA VAL A 251 3.81 22.18 -4.41
C VAL A 251 2.29 22.26 -4.66
N ARG A 252 1.60 23.24 -4.03
CA ARG A 252 0.18 23.51 -4.29
C ARG A 252 -0.06 23.93 -5.75
N ARG A 253 0.87 24.72 -6.33
CA ARG A 253 0.81 25.10 -7.75
C ARG A 253 0.82 23.89 -8.68
N VAL A 254 1.72 22.93 -8.46
CA VAL A 254 1.77 21.68 -9.23
C VAL A 254 0.48 20.90 -9.05
N TYR A 255 -0.03 20.81 -7.81
CA TYR A 255 -1.29 20.13 -7.49
C TYR A 255 -2.47 20.74 -8.25
N PHE A 256 -2.67 22.05 -8.14
CA PHE A 256 -3.80 22.74 -8.79
C PHE A 256 -3.69 22.74 -10.31
N ASN A 257 -2.50 22.91 -10.89
CA ASN A 257 -2.29 22.80 -12.34
C ASN A 257 -2.72 21.44 -12.90
N LYS A 258 -2.58 20.36 -12.11
CA LYS A 258 -3.02 19.04 -12.56
C LYS A 258 -4.52 18.84 -12.38
N LYS A 259 -5.13 19.43 -11.37
CA LYS A 259 -6.54 19.24 -11.03
C LYS A 259 -7.46 20.26 -11.72
N LEU A 260 -6.97 21.45 -12.02
CA LEU A 260 -7.75 22.56 -12.56
C LEU A 260 -7.30 22.91 -13.99
N LYS A 261 -8.27 23.34 -14.80
CA LYS A 261 -8.04 23.93 -16.12
C LYS A 261 -8.40 25.42 -16.06
N VAL A 262 -7.58 26.19 -15.35
CA VAL A 262 -7.82 27.63 -15.07
C VAL A 262 -6.73 28.50 -15.67
N SER A 263 -7.00 29.79 -15.81
CA SER A 263 -6.02 30.76 -16.25
C SER A 263 -4.91 30.96 -15.20
N PRO A 264 -3.71 31.47 -15.57
CA PRO A 264 -2.66 31.78 -14.61
C PRO A 264 -3.10 32.75 -13.51
N ALA A 265 -3.91 33.74 -13.83
CA ALA A 265 -4.42 34.71 -12.85
C ALA A 265 -5.37 34.04 -11.84
N GLU A 266 -6.23 33.17 -12.32
CA GLU A 266 -7.13 32.41 -11.45
C GLU A 266 -6.37 31.42 -10.58
N LEU A 267 -5.33 30.77 -11.11
CA LEU A 267 -4.44 29.91 -10.32
C LEU A 267 -3.79 30.65 -9.15
N GLU A 268 -3.33 31.89 -9.34
CA GLU A 268 -2.77 32.67 -8.23
C GLU A 268 -3.82 32.95 -7.16
N LYS A 269 -5.08 33.23 -7.52
CA LYS A 269 -6.19 33.34 -6.56
C LYS A 269 -6.35 32.07 -5.71
N TRP A 270 -6.28 30.89 -6.36
CA TRP A 270 -6.33 29.60 -5.64
C TRP A 270 -5.15 29.45 -4.68
N LEU A 271 -3.95 29.82 -5.11
CA LEU A 271 -2.75 29.71 -4.29
C LEU A 271 -2.75 30.65 -3.08
N GLU A 272 -3.27 31.87 -3.25
CA GLU A 272 -3.42 32.85 -2.17
C GLU A 272 -4.49 32.42 -1.17
N GLY A 273 -5.66 31.96 -1.65
CA GLY A 273 -6.77 31.52 -0.80
C GLY A 273 -6.51 30.22 -0.05
N THR A 274 -5.45 29.49 -0.38
CA THR A 274 -5.12 28.19 0.24
C THR A 274 -3.80 28.20 1.01
N ASP A 275 -3.33 29.38 1.44
CA ASP A 275 -2.07 29.40 2.20
C ASP A 275 -2.19 28.62 3.52
N GLY A 276 -1.19 27.75 3.79
CA GLY A 276 -1.21 26.85 4.94
C GLY A 276 -2.15 25.65 4.83
N TYR A 277 -2.88 25.48 3.73
CA TYR A 277 -3.77 24.33 3.57
C TYR A 277 -3.01 23.02 3.42
N SER A 278 -3.58 21.94 3.97
CA SER A 278 -3.17 20.58 3.71
C SER A 278 -3.60 20.13 2.30
N PHE A 279 -3.04 19.01 1.79
CA PHE A 279 -3.52 18.41 0.54
C PHE A 279 -4.99 18.01 0.61
N ALA A 280 -5.44 17.52 1.77
CA ALA A 280 -6.85 17.17 1.98
C ALA A 280 -7.75 18.38 1.86
N ALA A 281 -7.37 19.52 2.45
CA ALA A 281 -8.12 20.76 2.34
C ALA A 281 -8.10 21.32 0.90
N CYS A 282 -6.95 21.22 0.21
CA CYS A 282 -6.87 21.59 -1.22
C CYS A 282 -7.78 20.71 -2.09
N ALA A 283 -7.84 19.40 -1.81
CA ALA A 283 -8.71 18.49 -2.54
C ALA A 283 -10.20 18.81 -2.30
N GLU A 284 -10.59 19.03 -1.05
CA GLU A 284 -11.96 19.40 -0.71
C GLU A 284 -12.39 20.74 -1.35
N LEU A 285 -11.47 21.70 -1.42
CA LEU A 285 -11.75 22.96 -2.13
C LEU A 285 -12.00 22.72 -3.62
N VAL A 286 -11.19 21.88 -4.27
CA VAL A 286 -11.40 21.51 -5.68
C VAL A 286 -12.75 20.82 -5.86
N ILE A 287 -13.10 19.87 -4.99
CA ILE A 287 -14.39 19.18 -5.01
C ILE A 287 -15.54 20.17 -4.85
N SER A 288 -15.48 21.03 -3.84
CA SER A 288 -16.52 22.01 -3.55
C SER A 288 -16.76 22.96 -4.73
N VAL A 289 -15.70 23.49 -5.34
CA VAL A 289 -15.81 24.44 -6.44
C VAL A 289 -16.08 23.77 -7.77
N CYS A 290 -15.36 22.69 -8.11
CA CYS A 290 -15.43 22.11 -9.45
C CYS A 290 -16.51 21.02 -9.60
N CYS A 291 -16.84 20.30 -8.51
CA CYS A 291 -17.83 19.22 -8.57
C CYS A 291 -19.20 19.66 -8.04
N PHE A 292 -19.22 20.51 -7.00
CA PHE A 292 -20.46 21.04 -6.43
C PHE A 292 -20.81 22.45 -6.90
N GLU A 293 -19.98 23.04 -7.79
CA GLU A 293 -20.21 24.34 -8.43
C GLU A 293 -20.39 25.49 -7.41
N LYS A 294 -19.80 25.38 -6.20
CA LYS A 294 -19.88 26.42 -5.20
C LYS A 294 -18.97 27.61 -5.56
N PRO A 295 -19.34 28.84 -5.24
CA PRO A 295 -18.44 29.98 -5.34
C PRO A 295 -17.15 29.75 -4.55
N PHE A 296 -16.01 30.10 -5.15
CA PHE A 296 -14.70 29.90 -4.52
C PHE A 296 -14.58 30.52 -3.13
N GLU A 297 -15.05 31.77 -2.98
CA GLU A 297 -15.01 32.51 -1.72
C GLU A 297 -15.82 31.83 -0.64
N GLU A 298 -17.00 31.34 -0.97
CA GLU A 298 -17.87 30.62 -0.03
C GLU A 298 -17.22 29.29 0.40
N ALA A 299 -16.67 28.53 -0.54
CA ALA A 299 -15.99 27.29 -0.25
C ALA A 299 -14.77 27.47 0.67
N VAL A 300 -13.99 28.54 0.46
CA VAL A 300 -12.85 28.88 1.32
C VAL A 300 -13.32 29.24 2.74
N VAL A 301 -14.39 30.03 2.90
CA VAL A 301 -14.94 30.37 4.22
C VAL A 301 -15.38 29.12 4.98
N VAL A 302 -16.17 28.26 4.34
CA VAL A 302 -16.67 27.02 4.96
C VAL A 302 -15.51 26.10 5.38
N LEU A 303 -14.47 25.96 4.53
CA LEU A 303 -13.31 25.14 4.86
C LEU A 303 -12.51 25.74 6.02
N ASN A 304 -12.31 27.03 6.05
CA ASN A 304 -11.62 27.70 7.16
C ASN A 304 -12.39 27.53 8.48
N GLU A 305 -13.70 27.65 8.45
CA GLU A 305 -14.54 27.40 9.63
C GLU A 305 -14.40 25.96 10.09
N MET A 306 -14.47 24.98 9.19
CA MET A 306 -14.30 23.56 9.50
C MET A 306 -12.93 23.26 10.11
N MET A 307 -11.85 23.83 9.57
CA MET A 307 -10.48 23.62 10.07
C MET A 307 -10.23 24.27 11.43
N ASN A 308 -10.91 25.38 11.73
CA ASN A 308 -10.73 26.14 12.97
C ASN A 308 -11.69 25.71 14.08
N ASN A 309 -12.85 25.10 13.74
CA ASN A 309 -13.84 24.68 14.71
C ASN A 309 -13.46 23.32 15.31
N LYS A 310 -13.12 23.30 16.60
CA LYS A 310 -13.09 22.08 17.39
C LYS A 310 -14.52 21.75 17.80
N VAL A 311 -15.16 20.82 17.10
CA VAL A 311 -16.45 20.30 17.51
C VAL A 311 -16.31 19.67 18.89
N SER A 312 -17.10 20.12 19.86
CA SER A 312 -17.11 19.63 21.23
C SER A 312 -18.47 19.03 21.57
N SER A 313 -18.50 17.92 22.30
CA SER A 313 -19.76 17.36 22.83
C SER A 313 -20.43 18.30 23.84
N ALA A 314 -19.72 19.31 24.37
CA ALA A 314 -20.31 20.38 25.18
C ALA A 314 -21.30 21.23 24.37
N ASP A 315 -21.12 21.33 23.05
CA ASP A 315 -21.99 22.09 22.14
C ASP A 315 -23.38 21.44 21.99
N TYR A 316 -23.53 20.15 22.37
CA TYR A 316 -24.83 19.44 22.34
C TYR A 316 -25.78 19.86 23.48
N ASN A 317 -25.31 20.65 24.44
CA ASN A 317 -26.11 21.14 25.56
C ASN A 317 -26.88 22.44 25.26
N GLU A 318 -26.69 23.06 24.10
CA GLU A 318 -27.58 24.13 23.65
C GLU A 318 -28.94 23.52 23.31
N LYS A 319 -29.94 23.85 24.14
CA LYS A 319 -31.35 23.51 23.88
C LYS A 319 -31.73 24.07 22.51
N MET A 320 -31.91 23.18 21.54
CA MET A 320 -32.61 23.53 20.30
C MET A 320 -34.03 23.95 20.64
N GLY A 321 -34.21 25.22 20.99
CA GLY A 321 -35.50 25.80 21.19
C GLY A 321 -36.19 25.99 19.87
N PHE A 322 -37.08 25.09 19.50
CA PHE A 322 -38.18 25.41 18.56
C PHE A 322 -38.97 26.54 19.19
N LYS A 323 -38.71 27.78 18.81
CA LYS A 323 -39.68 28.88 19.02
C LYS A 323 -40.81 28.68 18.03
N GLY A 324 -41.75 27.86 18.43
CA GLY A 324 -43.07 27.85 17.82
C GLY A 324 -43.78 29.16 18.15
N GLY A 325 -43.72 30.11 17.24
CA GLY A 325 -44.59 31.26 17.25
C GLY A 325 -45.97 30.81 16.78
N MET A 326 -46.89 30.54 17.70
CA MET A 326 -48.31 30.68 17.46
C MET A 326 -48.68 32.15 17.63
N GLN A 327 -49.12 32.79 16.58
CA GLN A 327 -50.17 33.79 16.55
C GLN A 327 -50.96 33.62 15.26
#